data_a28a6698b46b7609423cb6f299cfe6bf
#
_entry.id   a28a6698b46b7609423cb6f299cfe6bf
#
_cell.length_a   1.000
_cell.length_b   1.000
_cell.length_c   1.000
_cell.angle_alpha   90.00
_cell.angle_beta   90.00
_cell.angle_gamma   90.00
#
_symmetry.space_group_name_H-M   'P 1'
#
loop_
_entity.id
_entity.type
_entity.pdbx_description
1 polymer ?
#
loop_
_entity_poly.entity_id
_entity_poly.type
_entity_poly.pdbx_seq_one_letter_code
_entity_poly.pdbx_strand_id
1 'polypeptide(L)'
;DGTFLSLHKNTFQAEDFEDGTLTIYADMKTIPKDGDIDHLIIQTVYQTLQIEVVYKEQKSERKKEEEFRQKKLIELYVDFCTGRITTSQLYERGNMVLDKMPDDPVKNRIYDLMKLHLSILEGKGDLEEKIPEDASKEPLLIAQGYVWYLQAFYDKEEETIIRSRDEIKELYDQCEDGKIKGYLFWLYMNLSEELMKDAKLRMELIKELYQEGCQNPLLQFEGCCILGEDEQLLDEIDSYELWVLEFGAEEKILNSKLIGRICFLISRNKVFSEEV
;
A
#
# COMPACT_ATOMS: atom_id res chain seq x y z
N ASP A 1 -31.88 -0.42 -7.95
CA ASP A 1 -31.48 0.05 -6.62
C ASP A 1 -29.97 0.10 -6.60
N GLY A 2 -29.43 1.32 -6.47
CA GLY A 2 -28.00 1.56 -6.39
C GLY A 2 -27.40 1.00 -5.11
N THR A 3 -26.08 0.81 -5.09
CA THR A 3 -25.35 0.31 -3.94
C THR A 3 -25.23 1.38 -2.86
N PHE A 4 -24.96 2.63 -3.24
CA PHE A 4 -24.78 3.73 -2.29
C PHE A 4 -25.69 4.95 -2.55
N LEU A 5 -26.35 5.06 -3.72
CA LEU A 5 -27.24 6.17 -4.03
C LEU A 5 -28.72 5.87 -3.75
N SER A 6 -29.46 6.88 -3.31
CA SER A 6 -30.92 6.90 -3.18
C SER A 6 -31.48 8.14 -3.84
N LEU A 7 -32.31 7.94 -4.86
CA LEU A 7 -32.95 9.06 -5.54
C LEU A 7 -34.09 9.65 -4.70
N HIS A 8 -34.21 10.96 -4.66
CA HIS A 8 -35.35 11.65 -4.02
C HIS A 8 -36.66 11.42 -4.79
N LYS A 9 -36.58 11.25 -6.10
CA LYS A 9 -37.72 11.07 -7.02
C LYS A 9 -37.35 10.07 -8.10
N ASN A 10 -38.21 9.10 -8.37
CA ASN A 10 -37.97 8.01 -9.32
C ASN A 10 -38.77 8.16 -10.63
N THR A 11 -39.67 9.11 -10.70
CA THR A 11 -40.52 9.35 -11.89
C THR A 11 -40.60 10.84 -12.17
N PHE A 12 -40.29 11.26 -13.39
CA PHE A 12 -40.20 12.63 -13.80
C PHE A 12 -41.23 12.92 -14.90
N GLN A 13 -41.82 14.09 -14.88
CA GLN A 13 -42.80 14.59 -15.84
C GLN A 13 -42.21 15.78 -16.63
N ALA A 14 -42.93 16.25 -17.66
CA ALA A 14 -42.46 17.36 -18.48
C ALA A 14 -42.19 18.64 -17.66
N GLU A 15 -42.95 18.84 -16.57
CA GLU A 15 -42.85 20.00 -15.67
C GLU A 15 -41.55 19.97 -14.80
N ASP A 16 -40.88 18.81 -14.70
CA ASP A 16 -39.62 18.67 -13.96
C ASP A 16 -38.39 19.16 -14.77
N PHE A 17 -38.59 19.50 -16.03
CA PHE A 17 -37.55 20.02 -16.91
C PHE A 17 -37.56 21.56 -16.92
N GLU A 18 -36.45 22.16 -16.53
CA GLU A 18 -36.18 23.60 -16.65
C GLU A 18 -35.22 23.84 -17.84
N ASP A 19 -35.65 24.60 -18.82
CA ASP A 19 -34.87 24.90 -20.05
C ASP A 19 -34.27 23.63 -20.73
N GLY A 20 -35.07 22.54 -20.75
CA GLY A 20 -34.67 21.28 -21.33
C GLY A 20 -33.66 20.45 -20.46
N THR A 21 -33.39 20.90 -19.24
CA THR A 21 -32.50 20.24 -18.31
C THR A 21 -33.29 19.58 -17.19
N LEU A 22 -33.00 18.31 -16.91
CA LEU A 22 -33.51 17.56 -15.76
C LEU A 22 -32.44 17.51 -14.65
N THR A 23 -32.76 18.07 -13.47
CA THR A 23 -31.92 17.97 -12.31
C THR A 23 -32.41 16.83 -11.43
N ILE A 24 -31.51 15.86 -11.15
CA ILE A 24 -31.78 14.68 -10.33
C ILE A 24 -31.08 14.84 -9.00
N TYR A 25 -31.83 14.76 -7.90
CA TYR A 25 -31.28 14.79 -6.53
C TYR A 25 -31.21 13.38 -5.95
N ALA A 26 -30.10 13.07 -5.34
CA ALA A 26 -29.85 11.79 -4.68
C ALA A 26 -29.12 11.98 -3.35
N ASP A 27 -29.45 11.15 -2.38
CA ASP A 27 -28.73 11.04 -1.12
C ASP A 27 -27.86 9.77 -1.12
N MET A 28 -26.80 9.76 -0.32
CA MET A 28 -26.01 8.57 -0.05
C MET A 28 -26.69 7.72 1.04
N LYS A 29 -27.08 6.49 0.72
CA LYS A 29 -27.61 5.50 1.70
C LYS A 29 -26.54 4.97 2.62
N THR A 30 -25.31 4.82 2.10
CA THR A 30 -24.14 4.31 2.80
C THR A 30 -22.95 5.18 2.41
N ILE A 31 -21.93 5.23 3.25
CA ILE A 31 -20.68 5.92 2.90
C ILE A 31 -19.89 4.99 1.98
N PRO A 32 -19.75 5.35 0.68
CA PRO A 32 -19.00 4.53 -0.27
C PRO A 32 -17.50 4.66 -0.05
N LYS A 33 -16.75 3.71 -0.59
CA LYS A 33 -15.29 3.81 -0.68
C LYS A 33 -14.90 4.63 -1.90
N ASP A 34 -13.69 5.21 -1.87
CA ASP A 34 -13.16 5.92 -3.03
C ASP A 34 -13.04 4.96 -4.23
N GLY A 35 -13.62 5.34 -5.35
CA GLY A 35 -13.71 4.50 -6.54
C GLY A 35 -14.97 3.62 -6.65
N ASP A 36 -15.81 3.53 -5.62
CA ASP A 36 -17.06 2.79 -5.73
C ASP A 36 -17.93 3.33 -6.86
N ILE A 37 -18.53 2.42 -7.62
CA ILE A 37 -19.36 2.71 -8.78
C ILE A 37 -20.80 2.37 -8.47
N ASP A 38 -21.71 3.28 -8.79
CA ASP A 38 -23.14 3.06 -8.82
C ASP A 38 -23.70 3.40 -10.20
N HIS A 39 -24.88 2.90 -10.52
CA HIS A 39 -25.49 3.09 -11.84
C HIS A 39 -26.83 3.81 -11.72
N LEU A 40 -26.94 4.93 -12.42
CA LEU A 40 -28.21 5.62 -12.64
C LEU A 40 -28.80 5.17 -13.97
N ILE A 41 -29.96 4.49 -13.93
CA ILE A 41 -30.66 4.04 -15.12
C ILE A 41 -31.82 4.98 -15.38
N ILE A 42 -31.79 5.70 -16.51
CA ILE A 42 -32.87 6.57 -16.97
C ILE A 42 -33.60 5.87 -18.10
N GLN A 43 -34.86 5.52 -17.85
CA GLN A 43 -35.71 4.84 -18.82
C GLN A 43 -36.76 5.80 -19.35
N THR A 44 -36.81 5.94 -20.67
CA THR A 44 -37.84 6.71 -21.40
C THR A 44 -38.63 5.77 -22.29
N VAL A 45 -39.70 6.25 -22.90
CA VAL A 45 -40.48 5.51 -23.91
C VAL A 45 -39.71 5.17 -25.18
N TYR A 46 -38.57 5.83 -25.41
CA TYR A 46 -37.76 5.69 -26.61
C TYR A 46 -36.45 4.98 -26.40
N GLN A 47 -35.85 5.10 -25.19
CA GLN A 47 -34.50 4.58 -24.90
C GLN A 47 -34.25 4.42 -23.41
N THR A 48 -33.28 3.58 -23.09
CA THR A 48 -32.70 3.46 -21.75
C THR A 48 -31.28 4.00 -21.78
N LEU A 49 -30.95 4.89 -20.84
CA LEU A 49 -29.59 5.41 -20.62
C LEU A 49 -29.10 4.88 -19.32
N GLN A 50 -27.85 4.42 -19.30
CA GLN A 50 -27.14 4.05 -18.10
C GLN A 50 -25.98 5.04 -17.89
N ILE A 51 -25.93 5.63 -16.71
CA ILE A 51 -24.88 6.57 -16.29
C ILE A 51 -24.15 5.95 -15.12
N GLU A 52 -22.86 5.81 -15.26
CA GLU A 52 -22.00 5.42 -14.15
C GLU A 52 -21.72 6.62 -13.25
N VAL A 53 -21.94 6.44 -11.95
CA VAL A 53 -21.66 7.44 -10.92
C VAL A 53 -20.53 6.93 -10.06
N VAL A 54 -19.35 7.50 -10.24
CA VAL A 54 -18.14 7.13 -9.48
C VAL A 54 -18.04 8.04 -8.27
N TYR A 55 -17.99 7.44 -7.07
CA TYR A 55 -17.69 8.20 -5.87
C TYR A 55 -16.20 8.54 -5.81
N LYS A 56 -15.91 9.82 -5.65
CA LYS A 56 -14.54 10.28 -5.40
C LYS A 56 -14.50 11.02 -4.06
N GLU A 57 -13.77 10.46 -3.09
CA GLU A 57 -13.55 11.14 -1.82
C GLU A 57 -12.80 12.45 -2.05
N GLN A 58 -13.40 13.55 -1.62
CA GLN A 58 -12.73 14.86 -1.69
C GLN A 58 -11.69 14.92 -0.55
N LYS A 59 -10.48 14.37 -0.80
CA LYS A 59 -9.39 14.40 0.15
C LYS A 59 -9.03 15.84 0.50
N SER A 60 -8.86 16.12 1.80
CA SER A 60 -8.34 17.40 2.24
C SER A 60 -6.92 17.62 1.67
N GLU A 61 -6.53 18.88 1.45
CA GLU A 61 -5.18 19.22 0.99
C GLU A 61 -4.09 18.62 1.91
N ARG A 62 -4.34 18.55 3.21
CA ARG A 62 -3.49 17.89 4.19
C ARG A 62 -3.31 16.39 3.90
N LYS A 63 -4.41 15.67 3.57
CA LYS A 63 -4.35 14.23 3.24
C LYS A 63 -3.61 13.99 1.94
N LYS A 64 -3.83 14.84 0.93
CA LYS A 64 -3.09 14.77 -0.34
C LYS A 64 -1.59 15.01 -0.15
N GLU A 65 -1.23 16.00 0.69
CA GLU A 65 0.16 16.28 1.00
C GLU A 65 0.83 15.13 1.75
N GLU A 66 0.14 14.51 2.71
CA GLU A 66 0.62 13.34 3.43
C GLU A 66 0.87 12.17 2.47
N GLU A 67 -0.11 11.83 1.61
CA GLU A 67 0.01 10.76 0.62
C GLU A 67 1.17 11.01 -0.36
N PHE A 68 1.32 12.25 -0.83
CA PHE A 68 2.46 12.62 -1.68
C PHE A 68 3.80 12.39 -0.99
N ARG A 69 3.93 12.75 0.31
CA ARG A 69 5.16 12.55 1.07
C ARG A 69 5.42 11.08 1.40
N GLN A 70 4.36 10.31 1.71
CA GLN A 70 4.47 8.86 1.89
C GLN A 70 4.97 8.19 0.60
N LYS A 71 4.39 8.54 -0.56
CA LYS A 71 4.89 8.07 -1.86
C LYS A 71 6.37 8.41 -2.04
N LYS A 72 6.78 9.64 -1.68
CA LYS A 72 8.18 10.06 -1.78
C LYS A 72 9.13 9.26 -0.90
N LEU A 73 8.71 8.85 0.30
CA LEU A 73 9.50 7.95 1.16
C LEU A 73 9.65 6.56 0.53
N ILE A 74 8.60 6.03 -0.09
CA ILE A 74 8.67 4.74 -0.81
C ILE A 74 9.64 4.85 -2.00
N GLU A 75 9.55 5.89 -2.82
CA GLU A 75 10.49 6.12 -3.93
C GLU A 75 11.95 6.16 -3.43
N LEU A 76 12.22 6.87 -2.34
CA LEU A 76 13.56 6.93 -1.74
C LEU A 76 14.04 5.56 -1.22
N TYR A 77 13.14 4.78 -0.64
CA TYR A 77 13.45 3.42 -0.20
C TYR A 77 13.77 2.51 -1.39
N VAL A 78 12.97 2.55 -2.45
CA VAL A 78 13.21 1.81 -3.70
C VAL A 78 14.54 2.23 -4.33
N ASP A 79 14.82 3.53 -4.41
CA ASP A 79 16.09 4.05 -4.94
C ASP A 79 17.29 3.55 -4.13
N PHE A 80 17.16 3.46 -2.81
CA PHE A 80 18.19 2.91 -1.93
C PHE A 80 18.39 1.40 -2.15
N CYS A 81 17.32 0.62 -2.12
CA CYS A 81 17.38 -0.84 -2.32
C CYS A 81 17.93 -1.22 -3.70
N THR A 82 17.67 -0.39 -4.72
CA THR A 82 18.19 -0.59 -6.09
C THR A 82 19.56 0.03 -6.32
N GLY A 83 20.19 0.61 -5.30
CA GLY A 83 21.52 1.20 -5.39
C GLY A 83 21.62 2.51 -6.16
N ARG A 84 20.49 3.18 -6.44
CA ARG A 84 20.44 4.49 -7.12
C ARG A 84 20.87 5.64 -6.22
N ILE A 85 20.69 5.48 -4.91
CA ILE A 85 21.16 6.43 -3.89
C ILE A 85 21.95 5.71 -2.80
N THR A 86 22.82 6.47 -2.14
CA THR A 86 23.61 5.97 -0.99
C THR A 86 22.82 6.07 0.31
N THR A 87 23.30 5.39 1.37
CA THR A 87 22.73 5.51 2.73
C THR A 87 22.69 6.96 3.20
N SER A 88 23.76 7.74 2.98
CA SER A 88 23.81 9.17 3.33
C SER A 88 22.75 9.97 2.60
N GLN A 89 22.53 9.70 1.31
CA GLN A 89 21.49 10.38 0.53
C GLN A 89 20.08 9.98 1.00
N LEU A 90 19.87 8.70 1.34
CA LEU A 90 18.61 8.26 1.94
C LEU A 90 18.36 8.97 3.27
N TYR A 91 19.37 9.03 4.16
CA TYR A 91 19.30 9.74 5.43
C TYR A 91 18.90 11.22 5.26
N GLU A 92 19.64 11.96 4.43
CA GLU A 92 19.38 13.39 4.22
C GLU A 92 18.01 13.66 3.62
N ARG A 93 17.70 12.99 2.49
CA ARG A 93 16.44 13.21 1.76
C ARG A 93 15.23 12.68 2.54
N GLY A 94 15.36 11.54 3.21
CA GLY A 94 14.32 10.96 4.04
C GLY A 94 13.95 11.88 5.20
N ASN A 95 14.93 12.41 5.94
CA ASN A 95 14.66 13.39 7.00
C ASN A 95 14.01 14.67 6.45
N MET A 96 14.44 15.19 5.29
CA MET A 96 13.79 16.35 4.66
C MET A 96 12.32 16.12 4.33
N VAL A 97 11.94 14.90 3.97
CA VAL A 97 10.52 14.52 3.73
C VAL A 97 9.78 14.40 5.05
N LEU A 98 10.36 13.68 6.03
CA LEU A 98 9.76 13.44 7.35
C LEU A 98 9.55 14.74 8.15
N ASP A 99 10.47 15.72 8.06
CA ASP A 99 10.34 17.02 8.72
C ASP A 99 9.19 17.87 8.17
N LYS A 100 8.73 17.55 6.98
CA LYS A 100 7.61 18.24 6.32
C LYS A 100 6.30 17.45 6.40
N MET A 101 6.26 16.30 7.08
CA MET A 101 5.00 15.57 7.29
C MET A 101 4.00 16.44 8.03
N PRO A 102 2.71 16.36 7.68
CA PRO A 102 1.68 17.09 8.40
C PRO A 102 1.66 16.68 9.89
N ASP A 103 1.61 17.68 10.78
CA ASP A 103 1.58 17.44 12.22
C ASP A 103 0.32 16.63 12.62
N ASP A 104 0.54 15.40 13.08
CA ASP A 104 -0.48 14.46 13.53
C ASP A 104 0.01 13.76 14.81
N PRO A 105 -0.57 14.08 15.97
CA PRO A 105 -0.09 13.55 17.26
C PRO A 105 -0.03 12.01 17.30
N VAL A 106 -0.89 11.33 16.55
CA VAL A 106 -0.93 9.87 16.50
C VAL A 106 0.18 9.32 15.59
N LYS A 107 0.41 9.97 14.43
CA LYS A 107 1.38 9.52 13.42
C LYS A 107 2.80 10.03 13.67
N ASN A 108 2.97 11.14 14.38
CA ASN A 108 4.28 11.73 14.66
C ASN A 108 5.24 10.70 15.26
N ARG A 109 4.72 9.82 16.12
CA ARG A 109 5.54 8.76 16.72
C ARG A 109 6.13 7.81 15.67
N ILE A 110 5.38 7.46 14.65
CA ILE A 110 5.87 6.62 13.54
C ILE A 110 6.95 7.37 12.75
N TYR A 111 6.76 8.66 12.50
CA TYR A 111 7.74 9.47 11.79
C TYR A 111 9.05 9.62 12.58
N ASP A 112 8.98 9.74 13.91
CA ASP A 112 10.16 9.76 14.79
C ASP A 112 10.91 8.41 14.76
N LEU A 113 10.20 7.28 14.77
CA LEU A 113 10.79 5.96 14.61
C LEU A 113 11.43 5.77 13.24
N MET A 114 10.83 6.33 12.17
CA MET A 114 11.44 6.33 10.82
C MET A 114 12.73 7.15 10.79
N LYS A 115 12.77 8.34 11.43
CA LYS A 115 14.00 9.13 11.57
C LYS A 115 15.08 8.39 12.34
N LEU A 116 14.69 7.69 13.40
CA LEU A 116 15.61 6.85 14.17
C LEU A 116 16.17 5.72 13.30
N HIS A 117 15.33 5.04 12.52
CA HIS A 117 15.76 4.01 11.56
C HIS A 117 16.80 4.56 10.57
N LEU A 118 16.52 5.72 9.95
CA LEU A 118 17.47 6.36 9.05
C LEU A 118 18.80 6.67 9.75
N SER A 119 18.76 7.07 11.04
CA SER A 119 19.95 7.35 11.83
C SER A 119 20.76 6.07 12.12
N ILE A 120 20.09 4.95 12.41
CA ILE A 120 20.72 3.64 12.58
C ILE A 120 21.40 3.19 11.29
N LEU A 121 20.70 3.30 10.16
CA LEU A 121 21.24 2.94 8.83
C LEU A 121 22.51 3.73 8.49
N GLU A 122 22.54 5.02 8.79
CA GLU A 122 23.70 5.90 8.52
C GLU A 122 24.79 5.79 9.60
N GLY A 123 24.51 5.13 10.73
CA GLY A 123 25.44 5.02 11.88
C GLY A 123 25.69 6.37 12.58
N LYS A 124 24.69 7.27 12.59
CA LYS A 124 24.78 8.60 13.18
C LYS A 124 24.15 8.69 14.56
N GLY A 125 24.94 9.16 15.51
CA GLY A 125 24.52 9.54 16.87
C GLY A 125 24.63 8.41 17.89
N ASP A 126 24.38 8.79 19.15
CA ASP A 126 24.22 7.84 20.24
C ASP A 126 22.78 7.31 20.19
N LEU A 127 22.61 6.07 19.74
CA LEU A 127 21.32 5.52 19.35
C LEU A 127 20.72 4.63 20.44
N GLU A 128 21.57 4.08 21.32
CA GLU A 128 21.17 3.11 22.33
C GLU A 128 20.08 3.68 23.27
N GLU A 129 20.25 4.92 23.73
CA GLU A 129 19.28 5.59 24.60
C GLU A 129 18.00 6.05 23.88
N LYS A 130 17.97 6.03 22.55
CA LYS A 130 16.84 6.51 21.75
C LYS A 130 15.87 5.40 21.32
N ILE A 131 16.35 4.15 21.29
CA ILE A 131 15.50 3.01 20.95
C ILE A 131 14.68 2.66 22.20
N PRO A 132 13.34 2.68 22.15
CA PRO A 132 12.53 2.33 23.31
C PRO A 132 12.81 0.90 23.77
N GLU A 133 12.99 0.72 25.09
CA GLU A 133 13.21 -0.61 25.68
C GLU A 133 11.93 -1.46 25.70
N ASP A 134 10.77 -0.83 25.79
CA ASP A 134 9.50 -1.49 25.95
C ASP A 134 8.50 -1.03 24.86
N ALA A 135 8.40 -1.87 23.81
CA ALA A 135 7.52 -1.63 22.68
C ALA A 135 6.03 -1.61 23.08
N SER A 136 5.63 -2.32 24.15
CA SER A 136 4.23 -2.40 24.57
C SER A 136 3.66 -1.06 25.06
N LYS A 137 4.52 -0.09 25.34
CA LYS A 137 4.11 1.28 25.73
C LYS A 137 3.70 2.13 24.52
N GLU A 138 3.99 1.71 23.31
CA GLU A 138 3.57 2.42 22.12
C GLU A 138 2.06 2.26 21.90
N PRO A 139 1.34 3.36 21.61
CA PRO A 139 -0.12 3.33 21.51
C PRO A 139 -0.66 2.67 20.24
N LEU A 140 0.16 2.51 19.23
CA LEU A 140 -0.21 1.96 17.92
C LEU A 140 0.51 0.63 17.67
N LEU A 141 -0.22 -0.38 17.20
CA LEU A 141 0.35 -1.69 16.84
C LEU A 141 1.53 -1.58 15.86
N ILE A 142 1.40 -0.70 14.86
CA ILE A 142 2.50 -0.48 13.91
C ILE A 142 3.73 0.14 14.58
N ALA A 143 3.55 1.03 15.57
CA ALA A 143 4.67 1.60 16.31
C ALA A 143 5.32 0.54 17.22
N GLN A 144 4.53 -0.32 17.87
CA GLN A 144 5.03 -1.46 18.65
C GLN A 144 5.90 -2.38 17.78
N GLY A 145 5.35 -2.83 16.63
CA GLY A 145 6.08 -3.67 15.69
C GLY A 145 7.35 -3.00 15.18
N TYR A 146 7.30 -1.69 14.93
CA TYR A 146 8.47 -0.97 14.44
C TYR A 146 9.56 -0.81 15.53
N VAL A 147 9.20 -0.63 16.80
CA VAL A 147 10.17 -0.63 17.91
C VAL A 147 10.86 -1.98 18.02
N TRP A 148 10.13 -3.10 18.01
CA TRP A 148 10.71 -4.44 17.98
C TRP A 148 11.68 -4.63 16.81
N TYR A 149 11.28 -4.17 15.61
CA TYR A 149 12.14 -4.23 14.43
C TYR A 149 13.43 -3.43 14.62
N LEU A 150 13.34 -2.20 15.17
CA LEU A 150 14.51 -1.35 15.40
C LEU A 150 15.47 -1.93 16.44
N GLN A 151 14.94 -2.59 17.50
CA GLN A 151 15.77 -3.29 18.47
C GLN A 151 16.58 -4.40 17.79
N ALA A 152 15.92 -5.27 17.02
CA ALA A 152 16.60 -6.35 16.29
C ALA A 152 17.61 -5.81 15.27
N PHE A 153 17.23 -4.75 14.55
CA PHE A 153 18.05 -4.14 13.50
C PHE A 153 19.30 -3.44 14.06
N TYR A 154 19.21 -2.88 15.27
CA TYR A 154 20.32 -2.22 15.96
C TYR A 154 21.25 -3.23 16.66
N ASP A 155 20.68 -4.12 17.49
CA ASP A 155 21.43 -5.06 18.33
C ASP A 155 22.10 -6.17 17.50
N LYS A 156 21.38 -6.73 16.54
CA LYS A 156 21.81 -7.83 15.66
C LYS A 156 22.15 -9.14 16.37
N GLU A 157 21.84 -9.24 17.68
CA GLU A 157 21.99 -10.47 18.43
C GLU A 157 20.85 -11.45 18.06
N GLU A 158 21.18 -12.74 17.90
CA GLU A 158 20.23 -13.76 17.45
C GLU A 158 19.01 -13.86 18.38
N GLU A 159 19.22 -13.76 19.69
CA GLU A 159 18.13 -13.80 20.68
C GLU A 159 17.17 -12.61 20.52
N THR A 160 17.71 -11.40 20.30
CA THR A 160 16.90 -10.19 20.07
C THR A 160 16.12 -10.29 18.75
N ILE A 161 16.75 -10.81 17.71
CA ILE A 161 16.10 -11.00 16.40
C ILE A 161 14.93 -11.98 16.54
N ILE A 162 15.14 -13.14 17.16
CA ILE A 162 14.09 -14.17 17.35
C ILE A 162 12.93 -13.59 18.16
N ARG A 163 13.23 -12.98 19.31
CA ARG A 163 12.19 -12.36 20.16
C ARG A 163 11.39 -11.30 19.39
N SER A 164 12.07 -10.38 18.73
CA SER A 164 11.42 -9.30 17.99
C SER A 164 10.57 -9.82 16.84
N ARG A 165 11.05 -10.82 16.13
CA ARG A 165 10.30 -11.51 15.08
C ARG A 165 9.00 -12.12 15.62
N ASP A 166 9.08 -12.83 16.74
CA ASP A 166 7.93 -13.53 17.33
C ASP A 166 6.90 -12.54 17.87
N GLU A 167 7.33 -11.45 18.51
CA GLU A 167 6.45 -10.35 18.95
C GLU A 167 5.77 -9.65 17.77
N ILE A 168 6.49 -9.34 16.69
CA ILE A 168 5.89 -8.74 15.49
C ILE A 168 4.89 -9.71 14.84
N LYS A 169 5.20 -11.01 14.83
CA LYS A 169 4.26 -12.02 14.32
C LYS A 169 2.97 -12.06 15.13
N GLU A 170 3.06 -11.97 16.45
CA GLU A 170 1.87 -11.92 17.30
C GLU A 170 1.01 -10.67 17.02
N LEU A 171 1.65 -9.50 16.86
CA LEU A 171 0.95 -8.28 16.47
C LEU A 171 0.29 -8.41 15.08
N TYR A 172 0.97 -9.03 14.13
CA TYR A 172 0.44 -9.32 12.80
C TYR A 172 -0.78 -10.23 12.85
N ASP A 173 -0.71 -11.32 13.61
CA ASP A 173 -1.79 -12.31 13.74
C ASP A 173 -3.05 -11.72 14.42
N GLN A 174 -2.88 -10.73 15.31
CA GLN A 174 -3.97 -10.04 16.00
C GLN A 174 -4.54 -8.84 15.22
N CYS A 175 -3.87 -8.38 14.16
CA CYS A 175 -4.24 -7.17 13.43
C CYS A 175 -5.33 -7.44 12.40
N GLU A 176 -6.48 -6.76 12.54
CA GLU A 176 -7.60 -6.82 11.59
C GLU A 176 -7.52 -5.72 10.50
N ASP A 177 -6.78 -4.63 10.73
CA ASP A 177 -6.61 -3.55 9.76
C ASP A 177 -5.64 -3.98 8.67
N GLY A 178 -6.15 -4.24 7.47
CA GLY A 178 -5.36 -4.74 6.34
C GLY A 178 -4.17 -3.85 5.96
N LYS A 179 -4.27 -2.52 6.16
CA LYS A 179 -3.16 -1.60 5.89
C LYS A 179 -2.05 -1.75 6.92
N ILE A 180 -2.38 -1.80 8.21
CA ILE A 180 -1.44 -2.00 9.30
C ILE A 180 -0.84 -3.40 9.21
N LYS A 181 -1.67 -4.41 8.95
CA LYS A 181 -1.29 -5.82 8.77
C LYS A 181 -0.19 -5.97 7.72
N GLY A 182 -0.31 -5.28 6.57
CA GLY A 182 0.72 -5.30 5.53
C GLY A 182 2.08 -4.73 5.98
N TYR A 183 2.09 -3.66 6.77
CA TYR A 183 3.33 -3.14 7.34
C TYR A 183 3.94 -4.08 8.38
N LEU A 184 3.13 -4.66 9.27
CA LEU A 184 3.59 -5.65 10.26
C LEU A 184 4.16 -6.89 9.58
N PHE A 185 3.50 -7.38 8.52
CA PHE A 185 4.02 -8.48 7.72
C PHE A 185 5.37 -8.15 7.09
N TRP A 186 5.53 -6.95 6.53
CA TRP A 186 6.82 -6.52 5.98
C TRP A 186 7.93 -6.50 7.02
N LEU A 187 7.66 -5.99 8.24
CA LEU A 187 8.62 -6.02 9.35
C LEU A 187 8.98 -7.46 9.77
N TYR A 188 7.97 -8.31 9.94
CA TYR A 188 8.12 -9.73 10.28
C TYR A 188 8.96 -10.49 9.23
N MET A 189 8.64 -10.31 7.96
CA MET A 189 9.32 -10.94 6.84
C MET A 189 10.82 -10.62 6.84
N ASN A 190 11.19 -9.36 7.09
CA ASN A 190 12.60 -8.95 7.11
C ASN A 190 13.40 -9.52 8.30
N LEU A 191 12.75 -10.01 9.35
CA LEU A 191 13.40 -10.71 10.49
C LEU A 191 13.27 -12.22 10.39
N SER A 192 12.52 -12.77 9.42
CA SER A 192 12.33 -14.21 9.26
C SER A 192 13.32 -14.78 8.26
N GLU A 193 14.31 -15.51 8.76
CA GLU A 193 15.31 -16.19 7.91
C GLU A 193 14.65 -17.21 6.97
N GLU A 194 13.58 -17.89 7.41
CA GLU A 194 12.83 -18.83 6.60
C GLU A 194 12.20 -18.15 5.39
N LEU A 195 11.45 -17.05 5.62
CA LEU A 195 10.83 -16.28 4.56
C LEU A 195 11.86 -15.64 3.63
N MET A 196 12.97 -15.15 4.17
CA MET A 196 14.03 -14.56 3.34
C MET A 196 14.69 -15.58 2.40
N LYS A 197 14.70 -16.85 2.76
CA LYS A 197 15.27 -17.93 1.94
C LYS A 197 14.28 -18.52 0.92
N ASP A 198 12.99 -18.41 1.18
CA ASP A 198 11.94 -19.00 0.33
C ASP A 198 11.13 -17.91 -0.41
N ALA A 199 11.61 -17.52 -1.59
CA ALA A 199 10.99 -16.51 -2.43
C ALA A 199 9.55 -16.90 -2.84
N LYS A 200 9.30 -18.21 -3.08
CA LYS A 200 7.98 -18.69 -3.46
C LYS A 200 6.99 -18.55 -2.32
N LEU A 201 7.37 -18.97 -1.12
CA LEU A 201 6.54 -18.82 0.08
C LEU A 201 6.24 -17.33 0.36
N ARG A 202 7.24 -16.45 0.25
CA ARG A 202 7.02 -14.99 0.39
C ARG A 202 5.99 -14.48 -0.61
N MET A 203 6.10 -14.87 -1.87
CA MET A 203 5.18 -14.44 -2.92
C MET A 203 3.75 -14.94 -2.64
N GLU A 204 3.58 -16.20 -2.22
CA GLU A 204 2.29 -16.79 -1.86
C GLU A 204 1.62 -15.99 -0.72
N LEU A 205 2.36 -15.68 0.36
CA LEU A 205 1.85 -14.90 1.48
C LEU A 205 1.51 -13.45 1.11
N ILE A 206 2.29 -12.81 0.25
CA ILE A 206 1.99 -11.45 -0.26
C ILE A 206 0.71 -11.49 -1.11
N LYS A 207 0.54 -12.52 -1.94
CA LYS A 207 -0.67 -12.73 -2.76
C LYS A 207 -1.91 -12.94 -1.89
N GLU A 208 -1.81 -13.72 -0.80
CA GLU A 208 -2.89 -13.89 0.18
C GLU A 208 -3.28 -12.55 0.81
N LEU A 209 -2.31 -11.75 1.25
CA LEU A 209 -2.57 -10.42 1.81
C LEU A 209 -3.24 -9.48 0.79
N TYR A 210 -2.82 -9.53 -0.47
CA TYR A 210 -3.47 -8.77 -1.53
C TYR A 210 -4.93 -9.18 -1.71
N GLN A 211 -5.24 -10.49 -1.69
CA GLN A 211 -6.61 -11.01 -1.78
C GLN A 211 -7.47 -10.61 -0.56
N GLU A 212 -6.85 -10.42 0.61
CA GLU A 212 -7.49 -9.83 1.79
C GLU A 212 -7.71 -8.30 1.68
N GLY A 213 -7.31 -7.68 0.57
CA GLY A 213 -7.46 -6.24 0.32
C GLY A 213 -6.29 -5.38 0.80
N CYS A 214 -5.15 -5.97 1.16
CA CYS A 214 -3.96 -5.24 1.54
C CYS A 214 -3.23 -4.70 0.29
N GLN A 215 -3.25 -3.38 0.11
CA GLN A 215 -2.51 -2.69 -0.98
C GLN A 215 -1.32 -1.91 -0.41
N ASN A 216 -0.30 -2.63 0.10
CA ASN A 216 0.88 -2.01 0.68
C ASN A 216 2.01 -1.89 -0.36
N PRO A 217 2.53 -0.67 -0.64
CA PRO A 217 3.57 -0.48 -1.67
C PRO A 217 4.91 -1.16 -1.34
N LEU A 218 5.23 -1.44 -0.06
CA LEU A 218 6.42 -2.22 0.29
C LEU A 218 6.26 -3.69 -0.14
N LEU A 219 5.04 -4.23 -0.08
CA LEU A 219 4.74 -5.58 -0.55
C LEU A 219 4.70 -5.65 -2.08
N GLN A 220 4.26 -4.59 -2.78
CA GLN A 220 4.41 -4.49 -4.23
C GLN A 220 5.87 -4.52 -4.64
N PHE A 221 6.69 -3.72 -3.97
CA PHE A 221 8.14 -3.70 -4.20
C PHE A 221 8.77 -5.06 -4.00
N GLU A 222 8.46 -5.74 -2.88
CA GLU A 222 8.98 -7.08 -2.58
C GLU A 222 8.54 -8.10 -3.64
N GLY A 223 7.26 -8.13 -4.01
CA GLY A 223 6.75 -8.98 -5.08
C GLY A 223 7.47 -8.74 -6.42
N CYS A 224 7.74 -7.47 -6.74
CA CYS A 224 8.49 -7.10 -7.94
C CYS A 224 9.95 -7.57 -7.87
N CYS A 225 10.60 -7.48 -6.71
CA CYS A 225 11.96 -7.99 -6.51
C CYS A 225 12.02 -9.51 -6.67
N ILE A 226 11.08 -10.25 -6.07
CA ILE A 226 10.98 -11.71 -6.19
C ILE A 226 10.85 -12.13 -7.67
N LEU A 227 9.92 -11.51 -8.41
CA LEU A 227 9.74 -11.78 -9.84
C LEU A 227 10.94 -11.33 -10.69
N GLY A 228 11.67 -10.31 -10.25
CA GLY A 228 12.90 -9.85 -10.89
C GLY A 228 14.08 -10.80 -10.69
N GLU A 229 14.15 -11.51 -9.58
CA GLU A 229 15.16 -12.53 -9.26
C GLU A 229 14.87 -13.84 -9.99
N ASP A 230 13.62 -14.27 -10.01
CA ASP A 230 13.16 -15.48 -10.70
C ASP A 230 11.87 -15.21 -11.49
N GLU A 231 12.05 -14.85 -12.76
CA GLU A 231 10.94 -14.59 -13.70
C GLU A 231 10.09 -15.82 -14.00
N GLN A 232 10.54 -17.04 -13.66
CA GLN A 232 9.77 -18.27 -13.85
C GLN A 232 8.62 -18.40 -12.82
N LEU A 233 8.68 -17.68 -11.72
CA LEU A 233 7.57 -17.60 -10.75
C LEU A 233 6.35 -16.85 -11.34
N LEU A 234 6.53 -16.11 -12.43
CA LEU A 234 5.43 -15.48 -13.16
C LEU A 234 4.86 -16.46 -14.19
N ASP A 235 3.83 -17.22 -13.83
CA ASP A 235 3.20 -18.22 -14.71
C ASP A 235 2.04 -17.66 -15.53
N GLU A 236 1.34 -16.68 -15.00
CA GLU A 236 0.20 -15.97 -15.59
C GLU A 236 0.16 -14.54 -15.05
N ILE A 237 -0.62 -13.67 -15.67
CA ILE A 237 -0.83 -12.29 -15.20
C ILE A 237 -2.30 -12.15 -14.86
N ASP A 238 -2.62 -12.12 -13.57
CA ASP A 238 -3.92 -11.75 -13.04
C ASP A 238 -3.85 -10.41 -12.29
N SER A 239 -4.88 -10.05 -11.54
CA SER A 239 -4.95 -8.77 -10.84
C SER A 239 -3.83 -8.55 -9.82
N TYR A 240 -3.32 -9.60 -9.18
CA TYR A 240 -2.19 -9.50 -8.26
C TYR A 240 -0.87 -9.24 -9.01
N GLU A 241 -0.58 -10.04 -10.03
CA GLU A 241 0.63 -9.87 -10.83
C GLU A 241 0.63 -8.52 -11.54
N LEU A 242 -0.54 -8.07 -12.04
CA LEU A 242 -0.68 -6.75 -12.64
C LEU A 242 -0.36 -5.65 -11.62
N TRP A 243 -0.93 -5.72 -10.40
CA TRP A 243 -0.67 -4.79 -9.32
C TRP A 243 0.83 -4.67 -8.96
N VAL A 244 1.56 -5.80 -8.94
CA VAL A 244 3.01 -5.83 -8.69
C VAL A 244 3.79 -5.24 -9.89
N LEU A 245 3.42 -5.62 -11.11
CA LEU A 245 4.13 -5.21 -12.33
C LEU A 245 3.92 -3.73 -12.66
N GLU A 246 2.75 -3.17 -12.39
CA GLU A 246 2.48 -1.73 -12.53
C GLU A 246 3.44 -0.92 -11.64
N PHE A 247 3.56 -1.29 -10.36
CA PHE A 247 4.52 -0.67 -9.46
C PHE A 247 5.94 -0.76 -10.01
N GLY A 248 6.35 -1.95 -10.47
CA GLY A 248 7.68 -2.17 -11.06
C GLY A 248 7.93 -1.32 -12.30
N ALA A 249 6.91 -1.06 -13.11
CA ALA A 249 6.99 -0.18 -14.28
C ALA A 249 7.08 1.30 -13.88
N GLU A 250 6.25 1.77 -12.93
CA GLU A 250 6.29 3.14 -12.40
C GLU A 250 7.67 3.46 -11.79
N GLU A 251 8.19 2.57 -10.96
CA GLU A 251 9.47 2.73 -10.26
C GLU A 251 10.68 2.38 -11.15
N LYS A 252 10.46 1.90 -12.39
CA LYS A 252 11.51 1.54 -13.36
C LYS A 252 12.48 0.48 -12.85
N ILE A 253 11.96 -0.54 -12.18
CA ILE A 253 12.73 -1.64 -11.60
C ILE A 253 12.53 -2.97 -12.34
N LEU A 254 11.65 -3.02 -13.36
CA LEU A 254 11.51 -4.20 -14.20
C LEU A 254 12.80 -4.46 -14.99
N ASN A 255 13.39 -5.62 -14.80
CA ASN A 255 14.56 -6.03 -15.57
C ASN A 255 14.19 -6.66 -16.92
N SER A 256 15.17 -6.82 -17.81
CA SER A 256 14.95 -7.32 -19.17
C SER A 256 14.41 -8.76 -19.23
N LYS A 257 14.74 -9.61 -18.24
CA LYS A 257 14.26 -11.00 -18.17
C LYS A 257 12.77 -11.02 -17.83
N LEU A 258 12.38 -10.26 -16.81
CA LEU A 258 10.97 -10.15 -16.42
C LEU A 258 10.13 -9.53 -17.53
N ILE A 259 10.60 -8.48 -18.20
CA ILE A 259 9.93 -7.91 -19.39
C ILE A 259 9.77 -8.97 -20.49
N GLY A 260 10.81 -9.77 -20.76
CA GLY A 260 10.74 -10.86 -21.72
C GLY A 260 9.67 -11.91 -21.35
N ARG A 261 9.57 -12.25 -20.07
CA ARG A 261 8.55 -13.17 -19.54
C ARG A 261 7.14 -12.61 -19.70
N ILE A 262 6.93 -11.33 -19.36
CA ILE A 262 5.66 -10.64 -19.58
C ILE A 262 5.23 -10.71 -21.05
N CYS A 263 6.12 -10.33 -21.98
CA CYS A 263 5.85 -10.42 -23.43
C CYS A 263 5.49 -11.84 -23.88
N PHE A 264 6.19 -12.85 -23.34
CA PHE A 264 5.90 -14.26 -23.63
C PHE A 264 4.48 -14.63 -23.16
N LEU A 265 4.10 -14.28 -21.93
CA LEU A 265 2.77 -14.59 -21.37
C LEU A 265 1.65 -13.90 -22.14
N ILE A 266 1.82 -12.63 -22.51
CA ILE A 266 0.87 -11.89 -23.35
C ILE A 266 0.68 -12.61 -24.69
N SER A 267 1.79 -13.04 -25.34
CA SER A 267 1.73 -13.76 -26.62
C SER A 267 1.02 -15.13 -26.53
N ARG A 268 0.88 -15.67 -25.33
CA ARG A 268 0.21 -16.94 -25.04
C ARG A 268 -1.21 -16.77 -24.47
N ASN A 269 -1.74 -15.54 -24.44
CA ASN A 269 -3.01 -15.20 -23.81
C ASN A 269 -3.11 -15.66 -22.34
N LYS A 270 -2.00 -15.55 -21.61
CA LYS A 270 -1.90 -15.85 -20.18
C LYS A 270 -2.09 -14.58 -19.32
N VAL A 271 -3.07 -13.75 -19.70
CA VAL A 271 -3.45 -12.52 -19.02
C VAL A 271 -4.93 -12.63 -18.70
N PHE A 272 -5.30 -12.60 -17.42
CA PHE A 272 -6.64 -12.87 -16.94
C PHE A 272 -7.27 -11.69 -16.19
N SER A 273 -6.66 -10.51 -16.22
CA SER A 273 -7.25 -9.32 -15.63
C SER A 273 -8.48 -8.88 -16.43
N GLU A 274 -9.60 -8.65 -15.73
CA GLU A 274 -10.81 -8.07 -16.34
C GLU A 274 -10.63 -6.58 -16.72
N GLU A 275 -9.53 -5.95 -16.33
CA GLU A 275 -9.22 -4.53 -16.50
C GLU A 275 -8.22 -4.24 -17.65
N VAL A 276 -7.98 -5.20 -18.54
CA VAL A 276 -7.08 -4.99 -19.69
C VAL A 276 -7.86 -4.60 -20.94
#